data_d57d162c2f5c0be519a9ba7a4da73f27
#
_entry.id   d57d162c2f5c0be519a9ba7a4da73f27
#
_cell.length_a   1.000
_cell.length_b   1.000
_cell.length_c   1.000
_cell.angle_alpha   90.00
_cell.angle_beta   90.00
_cell.angle_gamma   90.00
#
_symmetry.space_group_name_H-M   'P 1'
#
loop_
_entity.id
_entity.type
_entity.pdbx_description
1 polymer ?
#
loop_
_entity_poly.entity_id
_entity_poly.type
_entity_poly.pdbx_seq_one_letter_code
_entity_poly.pdbx_strand_id
1 'polypeptide(L)'
;MIKKDNFFMTKVGEHITLDIIGTKKEYDPSFFENLIHKISKAAKVTVLEISKYQFKPQGFTILALLAESHISFHTFPEKGIISFDFFTCGKINPSIALEIIKKEIKHTRIVKKEFNRDTVSLYHDIYSSPGLQKSYVVNNVIEDFTSKVGQHIEILDLEQFGKSLFIDNEIQVAASDEHLYSSTFVKAGLKLNKNKEKPL
;
A
#
# COMPACT_ATOMS: atom_id res chain seq x y z
N MET A 1 -4.00 -20.08 22.37
CA MET A 1 -3.63 -21.06 21.32
C MET A 1 -4.33 -20.59 20.04
N ILE A 2 -3.70 -19.68 19.29
CA ILE A 2 -4.25 -19.13 18.03
C ILE A 2 -3.96 -20.19 16.97
N LYS A 3 -5.01 -20.75 16.37
CA LYS A 3 -4.88 -21.70 15.28
C LYS A 3 -4.10 -21.05 14.14
N LYS A 4 -3.07 -21.74 13.65
CA LYS A 4 -2.36 -21.43 12.40
C LYS A 4 -3.35 -21.59 11.24
N ASP A 5 -4.17 -20.59 11.01
CA ASP A 5 -4.94 -20.54 9.77
C ASP A 5 -3.97 -20.15 8.67
N ASN A 6 -3.87 -21.01 7.66
CA ASN A 6 -3.12 -20.77 6.44
C ASN A 6 -3.53 -19.40 5.87
N PHE A 7 -2.67 -18.40 6.01
CA PHE A 7 -2.83 -17.09 5.36
C PHE A 7 -2.63 -17.30 3.86
N PHE A 8 -3.69 -17.65 3.15
CA PHE A 8 -3.71 -17.51 1.71
C PHE A 8 -3.74 -16.01 1.40
N MET A 9 -2.81 -15.54 0.57
CA MET A 9 -2.87 -14.21 -0.01
C MET A 9 -4.17 -14.10 -0.80
N THR A 10 -5.19 -13.53 -0.21
CA THR A 10 -6.47 -13.30 -0.88
C THR A 10 -6.47 -11.86 -1.37
N LYS A 11 -6.41 -11.67 -2.67
CA LYS A 11 -6.57 -10.35 -3.28
C LYS A 11 -7.97 -9.84 -2.98
N VAL A 12 -8.06 -8.80 -2.15
CA VAL A 12 -9.33 -8.17 -1.77
C VAL A 12 -9.82 -7.23 -2.87
N GLY A 13 -8.89 -6.58 -3.58
CA GLY A 13 -9.26 -5.67 -4.66
C GLY A 13 -8.12 -4.77 -5.11
N GLU A 14 -8.43 -3.99 -6.15
CA GLU A 14 -7.56 -2.96 -6.71
C GLU A 14 -8.04 -1.59 -6.24
N HIS A 15 -7.12 -0.72 -5.83
CA HIS A 15 -7.46 0.60 -5.33
C HIS A 15 -6.48 1.64 -5.89
N ILE A 16 -7.01 2.67 -6.55
CA ILE A 16 -6.23 3.82 -6.99
C ILE A 16 -6.81 5.11 -6.45
N THR A 17 -5.93 6.06 -6.16
CA THR A 17 -6.32 7.44 -5.92
C THR A 17 -5.58 8.35 -6.90
N LEU A 18 -6.25 9.43 -7.33
CA LEU A 18 -5.67 10.45 -8.18
C LEU A 18 -5.91 11.82 -7.55
N ASP A 19 -4.84 12.61 -7.41
CA ASP A 19 -4.96 14.04 -7.15
C ASP A 19 -4.71 14.78 -8.46
N ILE A 20 -5.76 15.41 -8.98
CA ILE A 20 -5.78 16.13 -10.26
C ILE A 20 -5.57 17.61 -9.93
N ILE A 21 -4.42 18.14 -10.29
CA ILE A 21 -3.92 19.44 -9.84
C ILE A 21 -3.91 20.45 -11.00
N GLY A 22 -4.20 21.70 -10.69
CA GLY A 22 -4.21 22.80 -11.65
C GLY A 22 -5.46 22.82 -12.53
N THR A 23 -6.58 22.37 -11.96
CA THR A 23 -7.90 22.46 -12.59
C THR A 23 -8.38 23.90 -12.50
N LYS A 24 -8.41 24.62 -13.63
CA LYS A 24 -8.86 26.02 -13.71
C LYS A 24 -10.35 26.15 -14.05
N LYS A 25 -10.98 25.09 -14.48
CA LYS A 25 -12.38 25.05 -14.86
C LYS A 25 -13.20 24.51 -13.70
N GLU A 26 -14.25 25.21 -13.33
CA GLU A 26 -15.29 24.64 -12.48
C GLU A 26 -16.11 23.64 -13.30
N TYR A 27 -16.28 22.47 -12.71
CA TYR A 27 -17.10 21.40 -13.25
C TYR A 27 -18.31 21.23 -12.36
N ASP A 28 -19.49 21.15 -12.94
CA ASP A 28 -20.70 20.91 -12.19
C ASP A 28 -20.87 19.42 -11.79
N PRO A 29 -21.73 19.10 -10.82
CA PRO A 29 -21.95 17.72 -10.39
C PRO A 29 -22.41 16.78 -11.51
N SER A 30 -23.12 17.26 -12.53
CA SER A 30 -23.61 16.44 -13.64
C SER A 30 -22.48 16.00 -14.57
N PHE A 31 -21.45 16.83 -14.72
CA PHE A 31 -20.21 16.43 -15.42
C PHE A 31 -19.58 15.20 -14.77
N PHE A 32 -19.44 15.20 -13.44
CA PHE A 32 -18.83 14.06 -12.74
C PHE A 32 -19.72 12.82 -12.70
N GLU A 33 -21.04 13.00 -12.67
CA GLU A 33 -21.99 11.89 -12.81
C GLU A 33 -21.80 11.18 -14.16
N ASN A 34 -21.75 11.96 -15.25
CA ASN A 34 -21.46 11.44 -16.58
C ASN A 34 -20.06 10.78 -16.67
N LEU A 35 -19.06 11.36 -16.00
CA LEU A 35 -17.71 10.83 -15.96
C LEU A 35 -17.66 9.50 -15.20
N ILE A 36 -18.38 9.38 -14.07
CA ILE A 36 -18.54 8.11 -13.34
C ILE A 36 -19.15 7.04 -14.25
N HIS A 37 -20.23 7.35 -14.94
CA HIS A 37 -20.85 6.39 -15.88
C HIS A 37 -19.90 5.98 -17.01
N LYS A 38 -19.11 6.93 -17.54
CA LYS A 38 -18.10 6.65 -18.58
C LYS A 38 -17.00 5.73 -18.06
N ILE A 39 -16.48 6.00 -16.86
CA ILE A 39 -15.45 5.18 -16.19
C ILE A 39 -16.04 3.80 -15.90
N SER A 40 -17.23 3.73 -15.31
CA SER A 40 -17.87 2.46 -14.93
C SER A 40 -18.11 1.57 -16.15
N LYS A 41 -18.58 2.15 -17.26
CA LYS A 41 -18.75 1.41 -18.51
C LYS A 41 -17.43 0.86 -19.06
N ALA A 42 -16.37 1.67 -19.04
CA ALA A 42 -15.05 1.25 -19.52
C ALA A 42 -14.40 0.20 -18.61
N ALA A 43 -14.57 0.35 -17.30
CA ALA A 43 -14.10 -0.59 -16.28
C ALA A 43 -14.98 -1.84 -16.15
N LYS A 44 -16.16 -1.87 -16.81
CA LYS A 44 -17.15 -2.96 -16.70
C LYS A 44 -17.64 -3.19 -15.26
N VAL A 45 -17.87 -2.10 -14.52
CA VAL A 45 -18.45 -2.12 -13.19
C VAL A 45 -19.88 -1.60 -13.22
N THR A 46 -20.69 -2.01 -12.25
CA THR A 46 -22.11 -1.72 -12.18
C THR A 46 -22.37 -0.61 -11.16
N VAL A 47 -22.87 0.54 -11.60
CA VAL A 47 -23.31 1.63 -10.72
C VAL A 47 -24.66 1.25 -10.11
N LEU A 48 -24.74 1.21 -8.78
CA LEU A 48 -25.96 0.92 -8.03
C LEU A 48 -26.65 2.21 -7.58
N GLU A 49 -25.89 3.18 -7.08
CA GLU A 49 -26.42 4.43 -6.54
C GLU A 49 -25.36 5.54 -6.68
N ILE A 50 -25.83 6.79 -6.85
CA ILE A 50 -24.97 7.97 -6.83
C ILE A 50 -25.50 8.96 -5.81
N SER A 51 -24.67 9.34 -4.86
CA SER A 51 -24.94 10.35 -3.84
C SER A 51 -24.09 11.58 -4.06
N LYS A 52 -24.66 12.78 -3.83
CA LYS A 52 -23.99 14.08 -4.07
C LYS A 52 -24.21 15.03 -2.91
N TYR A 53 -23.19 15.83 -2.59
CA TYR A 53 -23.32 16.90 -1.62
C TYR A 53 -22.56 18.13 -2.08
N GLN A 54 -23.25 19.28 -2.11
CA GLN A 54 -22.68 20.59 -2.46
C GLN A 54 -22.28 21.32 -1.19
N PHE A 55 -21.03 21.71 -1.08
CA PHE A 55 -20.55 22.53 0.03
C PHE A 55 -20.75 24.02 -0.22
N LYS A 56 -20.85 24.78 0.84
CA LYS A 56 -20.85 26.27 0.81
C LYS A 56 -19.52 26.77 1.34
N PRO A 57 -18.87 27.77 0.73
CA PRO A 57 -19.37 28.51 -0.45
C PRO A 57 -19.13 27.79 -1.77
N GLN A 58 -18.31 26.75 -1.85
CA GLN A 58 -17.94 26.06 -3.09
C GLN A 58 -17.45 24.65 -2.83
N GLY A 59 -17.26 23.88 -3.90
CA GLY A 59 -16.82 22.49 -3.81
C GLY A 59 -17.98 21.52 -3.61
N PHE A 60 -17.81 20.29 -4.04
CA PHE A 60 -18.80 19.22 -3.80
C PHE A 60 -18.10 17.87 -3.74
N THR A 61 -18.83 16.92 -3.22
CA THR A 61 -18.48 15.50 -3.23
C THR A 61 -19.53 14.74 -4.01
N ILE A 62 -19.09 13.78 -4.81
CA ILE A 62 -19.94 12.80 -5.46
C ILE A 62 -19.37 11.41 -5.19
N LEU A 63 -20.23 10.48 -4.80
CA LEU A 63 -19.90 9.10 -4.49
C LEU A 63 -20.83 8.18 -5.27
N ALA A 64 -20.27 7.26 -6.01
CA ALA A 64 -21.00 6.17 -6.65
C ALA A 64 -20.74 4.87 -5.89
N LEU A 65 -21.80 4.27 -5.39
CA LEU A 65 -21.82 2.89 -4.93
C LEU A 65 -21.83 1.98 -6.15
N LEU A 66 -20.88 1.06 -6.20
CA LEU A 66 -20.77 0.03 -7.23
C LEU A 66 -21.10 -1.34 -6.64
N ALA A 67 -21.60 -2.26 -7.45
CA ALA A 67 -21.71 -3.66 -7.04
C ALA A 67 -20.36 -4.25 -6.63
N GLU A 68 -19.28 -3.72 -7.21
CA GLU A 68 -17.90 -4.14 -6.98
C GLU A 68 -17.12 -3.23 -6.02
N SER A 69 -17.68 -2.16 -5.48
CA SER A 69 -17.21 -1.26 -4.43
C SER A 69 -17.62 0.22 -4.60
N HIS A 70 -16.72 1.17 -5.00
CA HIS A 70 -17.07 2.59 -5.11
C HIS A 70 -16.16 3.40 -6.03
N ILE A 71 -16.69 4.53 -6.49
CA ILE A 71 -15.94 5.64 -7.11
C ILE A 71 -16.32 6.92 -6.39
N SER A 72 -15.35 7.79 -6.08
CA SER A 72 -15.65 9.12 -5.57
C SER A 72 -14.84 10.22 -6.25
N PHE A 73 -15.44 11.44 -6.27
CA PHE A 73 -14.74 12.69 -6.56
C PHE A 73 -15.02 13.71 -5.47
N HIS A 74 -13.96 14.41 -5.06
CA HIS A 74 -14.02 15.55 -4.16
C HIS A 74 -13.39 16.75 -4.84
N THR A 75 -14.09 17.86 -4.94
CA THR A 75 -13.57 19.06 -5.61
C THR A 75 -13.19 20.13 -4.58
N PHE A 76 -12.04 20.74 -4.80
CA PHE A 76 -11.50 21.84 -4.01
C PHE A 76 -11.17 23.02 -4.98
N PRO A 77 -12.20 23.78 -5.44
CA PRO A 77 -12.01 24.84 -6.42
C PRO A 77 -10.99 25.90 -6.00
N GLU A 78 -10.98 26.23 -4.70
CA GLU A 78 -10.06 27.20 -4.10
C GLU A 78 -8.58 26.78 -4.20
N LYS A 79 -8.33 25.47 -4.34
CA LYS A 79 -6.97 24.91 -4.49
C LYS A 79 -6.67 24.51 -5.91
N GLY A 80 -7.69 24.52 -6.79
CA GLY A 80 -7.58 23.96 -8.14
C GLY A 80 -7.27 22.47 -8.13
N ILE A 81 -7.86 21.73 -7.18
CA ILE A 81 -7.62 20.29 -6.98
C ILE A 81 -8.93 19.53 -7.07
N ILE A 82 -8.88 18.37 -7.69
CA ILE A 82 -9.92 17.35 -7.65
C ILE A 82 -9.26 16.05 -7.19
N SER A 83 -9.75 15.49 -6.09
CA SER A 83 -9.33 14.18 -5.62
C SER A 83 -10.31 13.13 -6.11
N PHE A 84 -9.78 12.02 -6.60
CA PHE A 84 -10.51 10.88 -7.14
C PHE A 84 -10.07 9.63 -6.42
N ASP A 85 -11.03 8.76 -6.14
CA ASP A 85 -10.82 7.46 -5.52
C ASP A 85 -11.63 6.40 -6.28
N PHE A 86 -10.99 5.27 -6.59
CA PHE A 86 -11.63 4.12 -7.20
C PHE A 86 -11.11 2.83 -6.56
N PHE A 87 -11.96 2.19 -5.81
CA PHE A 87 -11.74 0.85 -5.27
C PHE A 87 -12.66 -0.15 -5.96
N THR A 88 -12.15 -1.33 -6.30
CA THR A 88 -12.94 -2.42 -6.87
C THR A 88 -12.41 -3.77 -6.41
N CYS A 89 -13.30 -4.65 -5.95
CA CYS A 89 -13.01 -6.06 -5.67
C CYS A 89 -13.14 -6.96 -6.91
N GLY A 90 -13.52 -6.41 -8.05
CA GLY A 90 -13.57 -7.12 -9.33
C GLY A 90 -12.19 -7.38 -9.93
N LYS A 91 -12.12 -8.33 -10.88
CA LYS A 91 -10.91 -8.57 -11.69
C LYS A 91 -10.75 -7.49 -12.77
N ILE A 92 -10.63 -6.24 -12.37
CA ILE A 92 -10.69 -5.07 -13.23
C ILE A 92 -9.47 -4.19 -12.92
N ASN A 93 -8.88 -3.62 -13.95
CA ASN A 93 -7.81 -2.65 -13.78
C ASN A 93 -8.39 -1.24 -13.61
N PRO A 94 -8.40 -0.65 -12.38
CA PRO A 94 -8.96 0.67 -12.14
C PRO A 94 -8.14 1.79 -12.82
N SER A 95 -6.94 1.53 -13.29
CA SER A 95 -6.10 2.51 -14.01
C SER A 95 -6.73 2.97 -15.35
N ILE A 96 -7.75 2.30 -15.85
CA ILE A 96 -8.54 2.78 -17.00
C ILE A 96 -9.17 4.13 -16.73
N ALA A 97 -9.51 4.41 -15.47
CA ALA A 97 -10.05 5.71 -15.05
C ALA A 97 -9.05 6.84 -15.27
N LEU A 98 -7.75 6.61 -15.06
CA LEU A 98 -6.71 7.61 -15.30
C LEU A 98 -6.70 8.11 -16.75
N GLU A 99 -6.81 7.20 -17.70
CA GLU A 99 -6.78 7.57 -19.14
C GLU A 99 -8.04 8.35 -19.56
N ILE A 100 -9.18 8.04 -18.95
CA ILE A 100 -10.42 8.79 -19.17
C ILE A 100 -10.32 10.17 -18.53
N ILE A 101 -9.90 10.25 -17.28
CA ILE A 101 -9.75 11.50 -16.53
C ILE A 101 -8.77 12.45 -17.22
N LYS A 102 -7.63 11.97 -17.71
CA LYS A 102 -6.66 12.75 -18.47
C LYS A 102 -7.27 13.44 -19.70
N LYS A 103 -8.23 12.80 -20.34
CA LYS A 103 -8.90 13.34 -21.55
C LYS A 103 -10.02 14.33 -21.21
N GLU A 104 -10.73 14.10 -20.11
CA GLU A 104 -11.94 14.84 -19.78
C GLU A 104 -11.68 16.07 -18.90
N ILE A 105 -10.70 16.00 -18.00
CA ILE A 105 -10.40 17.06 -17.05
C ILE A 105 -9.12 17.80 -17.46
N LYS A 106 -9.23 19.12 -17.70
CA LYS A 106 -8.05 19.97 -17.92
C LYS A 106 -7.26 20.10 -16.62
N HIS A 107 -5.98 19.76 -16.67
CA HIS A 107 -5.10 19.73 -15.52
C HIS A 107 -3.66 20.08 -15.89
N THR A 108 -2.83 20.44 -14.92
CA THR A 108 -1.38 20.60 -15.07
C THR A 108 -0.61 19.35 -14.67
N ARG A 109 -1.11 18.64 -13.66
CA ARG A 109 -0.46 17.45 -13.12
C ARG A 109 -1.50 16.48 -12.54
N ILE A 110 -1.22 15.19 -12.63
CA ILE A 110 -1.94 14.14 -11.88
C ILE A 110 -0.92 13.37 -11.04
N VAL A 111 -1.22 13.23 -9.75
CA VAL A 111 -0.49 12.34 -8.83
C VAL A 111 -1.33 11.09 -8.66
N LYS A 112 -0.82 9.94 -9.11
CA LYS A 112 -1.46 8.64 -8.92
C LYS A 112 -0.81 7.91 -7.77
N LYS A 113 -1.62 7.27 -6.92
CA LYS A 113 -1.20 6.27 -5.94
C LYS A 113 -2.00 5.00 -6.16
N GLU A 114 -1.33 3.87 -6.02
CA GLU A 114 -1.95 2.54 -6.05
C GLU A 114 -1.75 1.89 -4.70
N PHE A 115 -2.81 1.26 -4.20
CA PHE A 115 -2.79 0.56 -2.93
C PHE A 115 -3.10 -0.90 -3.18
N ASN A 116 -2.20 -1.76 -2.74
CA ASN A 116 -2.50 -3.16 -2.66
C ASN A 116 -3.44 -3.39 -1.46
N ARG A 117 -4.64 -3.93 -1.73
CA ARG A 117 -5.66 -4.26 -0.73
C ARG A 117 -5.71 -5.77 -0.47
N ASP A 118 -4.62 -6.45 -0.76
CA ASP A 118 -4.50 -7.87 -0.43
C ASP A 118 -4.40 -8.05 1.09
N THR A 119 -4.73 -9.25 1.56
CA THR A 119 -4.57 -9.63 2.97
C THR A 119 -3.11 -9.94 3.30
N VAL A 120 -2.19 -9.18 2.73
CA VAL A 120 -0.77 -9.30 3.02
C VAL A 120 -0.48 -8.52 4.29
N SER A 121 0.02 -9.21 5.29
CA SER A 121 0.56 -8.54 6.47
C SER A 121 1.82 -7.79 6.07
N LEU A 122 1.78 -6.45 6.12
CA LEU A 122 2.96 -5.62 5.97
C LEU A 122 3.59 -5.39 7.33
N TYR A 123 4.84 -5.80 7.46
CA TYR A 123 5.66 -5.44 8.61
C TYR A 123 6.38 -4.14 8.34
N HIS A 124 6.23 -3.16 9.21
CA HIS A 124 6.84 -1.84 9.08
C HIS A 124 8.07 -1.74 9.96
N ASP A 125 9.21 -1.44 9.35
CA ASP A 125 10.44 -1.11 10.06
C ASP A 125 10.30 0.29 10.69
N ILE A 126 10.26 0.35 12.03
CA ILE A 126 10.07 1.60 12.77
C ILE A 126 11.35 2.44 12.89
N TYR A 127 12.50 1.85 12.62
CA TYR A 127 13.81 2.52 12.69
C TYR A 127 14.28 3.09 11.34
N SER A 128 13.39 3.13 10.36
CA SER A 128 13.68 3.81 9.09
C SER A 128 14.09 5.26 9.33
N SER A 129 15.10 5.73 8.61
CA SER A 129 15.54 7.13 8.68
C SER A 129 14.38 8.10 8.41
N PRO A 130 14.38 9.31 8.96
CA PRO A 130 13.36 10.30 8.68
C PRO A 130 13.11 10.47 7.17
N GLY A 131 11.86 10.29 6.74
CA GLY A 131 11.47 10.33 5.33
C GLY A 131 11.64 9.00 4.57
N LEU A 132 12.14 7.94 5.20
CA LEU A 132 12.22 6.59 4.64
C LEU A 132 11.37 5.65 5.48
N GLN A 133 10.41 5.00 4.86
CA GLN A 133 9.65 3.90 5.45
C GLN A 133 9.99 2.61 4.69
N LYS A 134 10.44 1.59 5.40
CA LYS A 134 10.63 0.24 4.86
C LYS A 134 9.45 -0.62 5.28
N SER A 135 8.99 -1.47 4.39
CA SER A 135 7.93 -2.43 4.66
C SER A 135 8.28 -3.77 4.03
N TYR A 136 8.03 -4.83 4.74
CA TYR A 136 8.27 -6.20 4.30
C TYR A 136 6.96 -6.93 4.13
N VAL A 137 6.84 -7.71 3.07
CA VAL A 137 5.71 -8.61 2.86
C VAL A 137 5.94 -9.86 3.68
N VAL A 138 5.05 -10.13 4.62
CA VAL A 138 5.11 -11.29 5.53
C VAL A 138 4.20 -12.38 5.01
N ASN A 139 4.79 -13.52 4.64
CA ASN A 139 4.04 -14.73 4.26
C ASN A 139 3.53 -15.47 5.48
N ASN A 140 4.34 -15.53 6.56
CA ASN A 140 3.97 -16.24 7.79
C ASN A 140 4.75 -15.69 8.99
N VAL A 141 4.10 -15.68 10.14
CA VAL A 141 4.75 -15.50 11.45
C VAL A 141 5.12 -16.87 11.96
N ILE A 142 6.43 -17.15 12.08
CA ILE A 142 6.94 -18.45 12.53
C ILE A 142 6.98 -18.48 14.05
N GLU A 143 7.56 -17.44 14.66
CA GLU A 143 7.66 -17.24 16.10
C GLU A 143 7.43 -15.77 16.45
N ASP A 144 6.81 -15.52 17.59
CA ASP A 144 6.55 -14.19 18.15
C ASP A 144 6.51 -14.32 19.67
N PHE A 145 7.49 -13.75 20.36
CA PHE A 145 7.59 -13.83 21.82
C PHE A 145 8.44 -12.71 22.41
N THR A 146 8.26 -12.47 23.70
CA THR A 146 9.13 -11.56 24.46
C THR A 146 10.17 -12.37 25.22
N SER A 147 11.44 -12.02 25.06
CA SER A 147 12.57 -12.65 25.75
C SER A 147 12.54 -12.37 27.26
N LYS A 148 13.30 -13.12 28.05
CA LYS A 148 13.42 -12.92 29.50
C LYS A 148 14.01 -11.56 29.88
N VAL A 149 14.72 -10.91 28.96
CA VAL A 149 15.31 -9.56 29.14
C VAL A 149 14.42 -8.45 28.58
N GLY A 150 13.19 -8.78 28.14
CA GLY A 150 12.20 -7.80 27.69
C GLY A 150 12.26 -7.44 26.20
N GLN A 151 13.14 -8.05 25.40
CA GLN A 151 13.18 -7.81 23.95
C GLN A 151 12.04 -8.55 23.24
N HIS A 152 11.40 -7.89 22.32
CA HIS A 152 10.42 -8.51 21.42
C HIS A 152 11.15 -9.20 20.27
N ILE A 153 10.94 -10.50 20.14
CA ILE A 153 11.61 -11.33 19.13
C ILE A 153 10.57 -11.92 18.20
N GLU A 154 10.75 -11.71 16.90
CA GLU A 154 9.91 -12.26 15.86
C GLU A 154 10.75 -13.01 14.83
N ILE A 155 10.29 -14.17 14.41
CA ILE A 155 10.83 -14.89 13.26
C ILE A 155 9.72 -14.90 12.21
N LEU A 156 9.94 -14.14 11.14
CA LEU A 156 8.98 -13.95 10.06
C LEU A 156 9.49 -14.64 8.79
N ASP A 157 8.59 -15.24 8.01
CA ASP A 157 8.87 -15.66 6.64
C ASP A 157 8.49 -14.52 5.70
N LEU A 158 9.49 -13.85 5.15
CA LEU A 158 9.33 -12.72 4.24
C LEU A 158 9.37 -13.19 2.79
N GLU A 159 8.54 -12.60 1.93
CA GLU A 159 8.47 -12.96 0.51
C GLU A 159 9.82 -12.84 -0.21
N GLN A 160 10.57 -11.76 0.06
CA GLN A 160 11.82 -11.47 -0.65
C GLN A 160 13.07 -12.00 0.06
N PHE A 161 13.01 -12.19 1.37
CA PHE A 161 14.17 -12.47 2.21
C PHE A 161 14.13 -13.85 2.87
N GLY A 162 12.98 -14.56 2.78
CA GLY A 162 12.74 -15.82 3.48
C GLY A 162 12.70 -15.64 4.99
N LYS A 163 13.09 -16.65 5.76
CA LYS A 163 13.10 -16.58 7.22
C LYS A 163 14.02 -15.46 7.70
N SER A 164 13.46 -14.54 8.47
CA SER A 164 14.14 -13.35 8.96
C SER A 164 13.88 -13.17 10.45
N LEU A 165 14.92 -12.81 11.18
CA LEU A 165 14.86 -12.51 12.60
C LEU A 165 14.72 -11.01 12.80
N PHE A 166 13.73 -10.61 13.59
CA PHE A 166 13.54 -9.26 14.07
C PHE A 166 13.70 -9.21 15.59
N ILE A 167 14.36 -8.17 16.08
CA ILE A 167 14.46 -7.84 17.50
C ILE A 167 14.00 -6.41 17.66
N ASP A 168 13.00 -6.20 18.52
CA ASP A 168 12.40 -4.87 18.77
C ASP A 168 12.03 -4.13 17.48
N ASN A 169 11.42 -4.86 16.53
CA ASN A 169 10.98 -4.39 15.21
C ASN A 169 12.09 -4.05 14.21
N GLU A 170 13.34 -4.38 14.50
CA GLU A 170 14.46 -4.19 13.59
C GLU A 170 14.96 -5.52 13.04
N ILE A 171 15.13 -5.62 11.70
CA ILE A 171 15.66 -6.83 11.07
C ILE A 171 17.13 -7.02 11.44
N GLN A 172 17.46 -8.20 11.94
CA GLN A 172 18.83 -8.55 12.35
C GLN A 172 19.54 -9.41 11.32
N VAL A 173 18.83 -10.40 10.78
CA VAL A 173 19.38 -11.35 9.80
C VAL A 173 18.25 -11.94 8.97
N ALA A 174 18.52 -12.23 7.71
CA ALA A 174 17.61 -12.92 6.82
C ALA A 174 18.29 -14.14 6.18
N ALA A 175 17.51 -15.18 5.85
CA ALA A 175 18.03 -16.39 5.24
C ALA A 175 18.68 -16.14 3.87
N SER A 176 18.23 -15.12 3.15
CA SER A 176 18.79 -14.74 1.83
C SER A 176 20.22 -14.23 1.88
N ASP A 177 20.64 -13.57 2.96
CA ASP A 177 21.95 -12.92 3.09
C ASP A 177 22.79 -13.41 4.27
N GLU A 178 22.25 -14.31 5.10
CA GLU A 178 22.91 -14.89 6.27
C GLU A 178 24.31 -15.43 5.93
N HIS A 179 24.43 -16.15 4.81
CA HIS A 179 25.71 -16.74 4.38
C HIS A 179 26.76 -15.67 4.04
N LEU A 180 26.37 -14.50 3.55
CA LEU A 180 27.30 -13.39 3.26
C LEU A 180 27.71 -12.69 4.54
N TYR A 181 26.73 -12.32 5.37
CA TYR A 181 26.95 -11.58 6.61
C TYR A 181 27.73 -12.43 7.62
N SER A 182 27.17 -13.58 8.01
CA SER A 182 27.73 -14.45 9.06
C SER A 182 29.10 -15.00 8.65
N SER A 183 29.26 -15.48 7.40
CA SER A 183 30.55 -16.03 6.94
C SER A 183 31.64 -14.96 6.84
N THR A 184 31.31 -13.76 6.41
CA THR A 184 32.25 -12.65 6.30
C THR A 184 32.70 -12.19 7.68
N PHE A 185 31.75 -12.03 8.61
CA PHE A 185 32.04 -11.61 9.97
C PHE A 185 32.89 -12.63 10.73
N VAL A 186 32.52 -13.92 10.68
CA VAL A 186 33.28 -15.01 11.31
C VAL A 186 34.67 -15.15 10.73
N LYS A 187 34.80 -15.09 9.39
CA LYS A 187 36.13 -15.16 8.74
C LYS A 187 37.04 -13.98 9.13
N ALA A 188 36.47 -12.77 9.26
CA ALA A 188 37.22 -11.61 9.72
C ALA A 188 37.65 -11.79 11.18
N GLY A 189 36.77 -12.23 12.07
CA GLY A 189 37.08 -12.52 13.48
C GLY A 189 38.16 -13.58 13.63
N LEU A 190 38.05 -14.70 12.88
CA LEU A 190 39.02 -15.77 12.91
C LEU A 190 40.42 -15.33 12.39
N LYS A 191 40.47 -14.42 11.44
CA LYS A 191 41.77 -13.85 10.97
C LYS A 191 42.42 -12.99 12.05
N LEU A 192 41.66 -12.28 12.85
CA LEU A 192 42.15 -11.41 13.91
C LEU A 192 42.49 -12.19 15.18
N ASN A 193 41.83 -13.32 15.41
CA ASN A 193 42.09 -14.16 16.57
C ASN A 193 43.36 -15.02 16.36
N LYS A 194 44.44 -14.61 17.01
CA LYS A 194 45.71 -15.34 16.99
C LYS A 194 45.67 -16.65 17.77
N ASN A 195 44.71 -16.81 18.68
CA ASN A 195 44.58 -18.01 19.52
C ASN A 195 43.37 -18.82 19.07
N LYS A 196 43.54 -19.72 18.12
CA LYS A 196 42.50 -20.54 17.51
C LYS A 196 41.83 -21.55 18.47
N GLU A 197 42.35 -21.73 19.68
CA GLU A 197 41.82 -22.67 20.66
C GLU A 197 40.76 -22.04 21.61
N LYS A 198 40.64 -20.71 21.63
CA LYS A 198 39.59 -20.01 22.40
C LYS A 198 38.63 -19.33 21.44
N PRO A 199 37.32 -19.69 21.46
CA PRO A 199 36.33 -18.91 20.73
C PRO A 199 36.28 -17.47 21.28
N LEU A 200 35.95 -16.53 20.40
CA LEU A 200 35.69 -15.13 20.76
C LEU A 200 34.50 -15.03 21.67
#